data_33ee35444515c7ff26866cb8fe4b1c96
#
_entry.id   33ee35444515c7ff26866cb8fe4b1c96
#
_cell.length_a   1.000
_cell.length_b   1.000
_cell.length_c   1.000
_cell.angle_alpha   90.00
_cell.angle_beta   90.00
_cell.angle_gamma   90.00
#
_symmetry.space_group_name_H-M   'P 1'
#
loop_
_entity.id
_entity.type
_entity.pdbx_description
1 polymer ?
#
loop_
_entity_poly.entity_id
_entity_poly.type
_entity_poly.pdbx_seq_one_letter_code
_entity_poly.pdbx_strand_id
1 'polypeptide(L)'
;MNPLLDSLAAAFQNDGDITRRQALEDARRDGLPDLRSETWKYTSLRTLERRHFSQAPTAATTINPAWLNTIPTPRLVFINGRHSPSLSNLSGLPQGITIHPLSAPPTEQDKGLHRTPPHFKHRDETFARLNTALADEGVLLRVHQNITVNTPIHLIFITPAGEIDHAWHLRNQIELHRGASLQLIEHQLHTGHAAHLNNVLTRIHLAPGACLEHARLQNDATATTSFLRTDAVLAQDAEYRRVDVELGATLSRHELNVRLEGDNARLTANGILLGHLTCHLDTRLHIEHIARNTASELLWRGIGTDRSRVVFHGGIHIHQGADGSDARLSNKNLLLSANAEIDTQPVLIINANEVQAAHGATVGQLDPHALFYLRTRGIPHTTAQQLLSAAFCHEPLTLLDSTLADILRAPLDYALNTTWTV
;
A
#
# COMPACT_ATOMS: atom_id res chain seq x y z
N MET A 1 -22.15 -21.24 -4.52
CA MET A 1 -21.34 -20.91 -3.33
C MET A 1 -19.94 -20.56 -3.79
N ASN A 2 -19.33 -19.57 -3.21
CA ASN A 2 -17.97 -19.11 -3.55
C ASN A 2 -17.01 -19.62 -2.45
N PRO A 3 -16.16 -20.63 -2.73
CA PRO A 3 -15.32 -21.27 -1.70
C PRO A 3 -14.45 -20.26 -0.93
N LEU A 4 -13.92 -19.23 -1.61
CA LEU A 4 -13.14 -18.18 -0.97
C LEU A 4 -13.97 -17.41 0.07
N LEU A 5 -15.12 -16.84 -0.35
CA LEU A 5 -15.97 -16.07 0.54
C LEU A 5 -16.50 -16.90 1.71
N ASP A 6 -16.85 -18.16 1.46
CA ASP A 6 -17.34 -19.06 2.49
C ASP A 6 -16.24 -19.36 3.52
N SER A 7 -14.99 -19.61 3.06
CA SER A 7 -13.86 -19.85 3.96
C SER A 7 -13.47 -18.61 4.79
N LEU A 8 -13.45 -17.44 4.18
CA LEU A 8 -13.16 -16.19 4.88
C LEU A 8 -14.25 -15.85 5.90
N ALA A 9 -15.52 -16.00 5.49
CA ALA A 9 -16.65 -15.70 6.36
C ALA A 9 -16.80 -16.70 7.54
N ALA A 10 -16.23 -17.89 7.46
CA ALA A 10 -16.20 -18.84 8.57
C ALA A 10 -15.39 -18.33 9.77
N ALA A 11 -14.47 -17.39 9.54
CA ALA A 11 -13.69 -16.74 10.60
C ALA A 11 -14.47 -15.65 11.38
N PHE A 12 -15.67 -15.28 10.92
CA PHE A 12 -16.47 -14.22 11.56
C PHE A 12 -16.94 -14.63 12.95
N GLN A 13 -16.55 -13.82 13.94
CA GLN A 13 -17.06 -13.93 15.31
C GLN A 13 -18.15 -12.89 15.51
N ASN A 14 -19.35 -13.34 15.85
CA ASN A 14 -20.48 -12.45 16.12
C ASN A 14 -20.34 -11.87 17.53
N ASP A 15 -19.74 -10.70 17.63
CA ASP A 15 -19.53 -9.96 18.88
C ASP A 15 -20.63 -8.94 19.19
N GLY A 16 -21.71 -8.94 18.40
CA GLY A 16 -22.82 -8.00 18.53
C GLY A 16 -22.64 -6.67 17.77
N ASP A 17 -21.49 -6.43 17.14
CA ASP A 17 -21.27 -5.24 16.31
C ASP A 17 -22.10 -5.32 15.01
N ILE A 18 -23.09 -4.44 14.92
CA ILE A 18 -24.03 -4.35 13.79
C ILE A 18 -23.27 -3.98 12.51
N THR A 19 -22.28 -3.11 12.59
CA THR A 19 -21.49 -2.64 11.42
C THR A 19 -20.69 -3.79 10.82
N ARG A 20 -20.05 -4.61 11.65
CA ARG A 20 -19.28 -5.78 11.20
C ARG A 20 -20.18 -6.81 10.53
N ARG A 21 -21.34 -7.08 11.14
CA ARG A 21 -22.34 -8.02 10.58
C ARG A 21 -22.85 -7.54 9.23
N GLN A 22 -23.27 -6.27 9.15
CA GLN A 22 -23.79 -5.69 7.92
C GLN A 22 -22.73 -5.74 6.79
N ALA A 23 -21.47 -5.43 7.11
CA ALA A 23 -20.38 -5.49 6.14
C ALA A 23 -20.16 -6.92 5.58
N LEU A 24 -20.30 -7.95 6.42
CA LEU A 24 -20.22 -9.34 5.98
C LEU A 24 -21.41 -9.74 5.09
N GLU A 25 -22.62 -9.36 5.49
CA GLU A 25 -23.85 -9.63 4.72
C GLU A 25 -23.78 -8.96 3.35
N ASP A 26 -23.33 -7.71 3.29
CA ASP A 26 -23.13 -6.98 2.04
C ASP A 26 -22.07 -7.62 1.15
N ALA A 27 -20.92 -8.05 1.72
CA ALA A 27 -19.89 -8.76 0.97
C ALA A 27 -20.38 -10.09 0.38
N ARG A 28 -21.19 -10.82 1.15
CA ARG A 28 -21.80 -12.09 0.68
C ARG A 28 -22.88 -11.88 -0.38
N ARG A 29 -23.72 -10.85 -0.22
CA ARG A 29 -24.79 -10.51 -1.17
C ARG A 29 -24.21 -10.08 -2.52
N ASP A 30 -23.22 -9.20 -2.48
CA ASP A 30 -22.63 -8.59 -3.69
C ASP A 30 -21.61 -9.53 -4.36
N GLY A 31 -21.03 -10.47 -3.62
CA GLY A 31 -20.05 -11.43 -4.11
C GLY A 31 -18.68 -10.83 -4.37
N LEU A 32 -17.82 -11.57 -5.07
CA LEU A 32 -16.53 -11.07 -5.55
C LEU A 32 -16.72 -10.27 -6.86
N PRO A 33 -15.94 -9.21 -7.05
CA PRO A 33 -15.98 -8.46 -8.31
C PRO A 33 -15.46 -9.32 -9.46
N ASP A 34 -16.01 -9.09 -10.65
CA ASP A 34 -15.60 -9.78 -11.87
C ASP A 34 -15.00 -8.80 -12.91
N LEU A 35 -14.53 -9.32 -14.04
CA LEU A 35 -13.93 -8.53 -15.12
C LEU A 35 -14.93 -7.55 -15.81
N ARG A 36 -16.22 -7.58 -15.48
CA ARG A 36 -17.21 -6.61 -15.95
C ARG A 36 -17.22 -5.35 -15.10
N SER A 37 -16.72 -5.45 -13.87
CA SER A 37 -16.47 -4.29 -13.04
C SER A 37 -15.31 -3.48 -13.62
N GLU A 38 -15.50 -2.21 -13.92
CA GLU A 38 -14.47 -1.33 -14.48
C GLU A 38 -13.21 -1.28 -13.60
N THR A 39 -13.40 -1.37 -12.29
CA THR A 39 -12.29 -1.35 -11.32
C THR A 39 -11.51 -2.66 -11.27
N TRP A 40 -12.02 -3.76 -11.87
CA TRP A 40 -11.42 -5.10 -11.85
C TRP A 40 -11.15 -5.68 -13.23
N LYS A 41 -11.36 -4.92 -14.31
CA LYS A 41 -11.27 -5.42 -15.69
C LYS A 41 -9.92 -6.03 -16.06
N TYR A 42 -8.84 -5.60 -15.41
CA TYR A 42 -7.49 -6.11 -15.63
C TYR A 42 -7.06 -7.16 -14.60
N THR A 43 -7.86 -7.41 -13.54
CA THR A 43 -7.47 -8.27 -12.41
C THR A 43 -8.50 -9.35 -12.17
N SER A 44 -8.24 -10.54 -12.69
CA SER A 44 -9.13 -11.70 -12.57
C SER A 44 -8.96 -12.41 -11.24
N LEU A 45 -10.07 -12.66 -10.55
CA LEU A 45 -10.12 -13.43 -9.31
C LEU A 45 -10.46 -14.93 -9.50
N ARG A 46 -10.63 -15.41 -10.74
CA ARG A 46 -11.10 -16.78 -11.03
C ARG A 46 -10.28 -17.87 -10.37
N THR A 47 -8.96 -17.71 -10.29
CA THR A 47 -8.08 -18.67 -9.63
C THR A 47 -8.23 -18.59 -8.11
N LEU A 48 -8.35 -17.39 -7.57
CA LEU A 48 -8.51 -17.13 -6.15
C LEU A 48 -9.86 -17.61 -5.62
N GLU A 49 -10.94 -17.48 -6.39
CA GLU A 49 -12.30 -17.91 -6.02
C GLU A 49 -12.40 -19.37 -5.61
N ARG A 50 -11.51 -20.21 -6.15
CA ARG A 50 -11.47 -21.66 -5.90
C ARG A 50 -10.63 -22.04 -4.68
N ARG A 51 -9.89 -21.09 -4.11
CA ARG A 51 -9.01 -21.35 -2.97
C ARG A 51 -9.79 -21.30 -1.66
N HIS A 52 -9.26 -22.02 -0.70
CA HIS A 52 -9.75 -22.10 0.67
C HIS A 52 -8.67 -21.63 1.60
N PHE A 53 -9.00 -20.78 2.57
CA PHE A 53 -8.06 -20.27 3.55
C PHE A 53 -8.54 -20.62 4.96
N SER A 54 -7.61 -21.10 5.77
CA SER A 54 -7.84 -21.26 7.19
C SER A 54 -7.61 -19.94 7.93
N GLN A 55 -8.30 -19.76 9.05
CA GLN A 55 -8.00 -18.62 9.92
C GLN A 55 -6.54 -18.72 10.43
N ALA A 56 -5.85 -17.59 10.48
CA ALA A 56 -4.51 -17.56 11.06
C ALA A 56 -4.55 -18.01 12.54
N PRO A 57 -3.59 -18.83 12.99
CA PRO A 57 -3.56 -19.31 14.36
C PRO A 57 -3.48 -18.17 15.35
N THR A 58 -4.19 -18.29 16.47
CA THR A 58 -4.13 -17.32 17.57
C THR A 58 -2.84 -17.42 18.39
N ALA A 59 -2.19 -18.59 18.37
CA ALA A 59 -0.90 -18.79 19.01
C ALA A 59 0.20 -18.03 18.26
N ALA A 60 1.10 -17.39 19.01
CA ALA A 60 2.22 -16.67 18.43
C ALA A 60 3.12 -17.61 17.63
N THR A 61 3.24 -17.37 16.33
CA THR A 61 4.21 -18.02 15.47
C THR A 61 5.59 -17.42 15.77
N THR A 62 6.56 -18.27 16.09
CA THR A 62 7.94 -17.83 16.33
C THR A 62 8.69 -17.75 15.00
N ILE A 63 9.42 -16.65 14.81
CA ILE A 63 10.38 -16.49 13.72
C ILE A 63 11.78 -16.26 14.31
N ASN A 64 12.81 -16.48 13.52
CA ASN A 64 14.16 -16.12 13.92
C ASN A 64 14.27 -14.59 14.07
N PRO A 65 14.58 -14.04 15.26
CA PRO A 65 14.71 -12.60 15.48
C PRO A 65 15.76 -11.92 14.58
N ALA A 66 16.71 -12.68 14.05
CA ALA A 66 17.75 -12.15 13.15
C ALA A 66 17.17 -11.45 11.90
N TRP A 67 15.97 -11.80 11.46
CA TRP A 67 15.27 -11.13 10.37
C TRP A 67 15.01 -9.63 10.61
N LEU A 68 14.98 -9.23 11.89
CA LEU A 68 14.71 -7.85 12.29
C LEU A 68 15.97 -7.06 12.66
N ASN A 69 17.16 -7.66 12.56
CA ASN A 69 18.40 -6.99 12.99
C ASN A 69 18.73 -5.74 12.18
N THR A 70 18.27 -5.66 10.93
CA THR A 70 18.47 -4.51 10.05
C THR A 70 17.39 -3.44 10.18
N ILE A 71 16.30 -3.72 10.91
CA ILE A 71 15.19 -2.78 11.08
C ILE A 71 15.29 -2.19 12.49
N PRO A 72 15.53 -0.87 12.61
CA PRO A 72 15.73 -0.23 13.91
C PRO A 72 14.43 -0.13 14.73
N THR A 73 14.54 0.37 15.93
CA THR A 73 13.43 0.77 16.81
C THR A 73 13.18 2.27 16.67
N PRO A 74 11.94 2.76 16.90
CA PRO A 74 10.76 2.06 17.41
C PRO A 74 10.06 1.22 16.33
N ARG A 75 9.64 0.00 16.73
CA ARG A 75 8.95 -0.92 15.80
C ARG A 75 7.83 -1.71 16.47
N LEU A 76 6.74 -1.93 15.73
CA LEU A 76 5.62 -2.79 16.09
C LEU A 76 5.54 -3.94 15.10
N VAL A 77 5.53 -5.18 15.57
CA VAL A 77 5.67 -6.38 14.74
C VAL A 77 4.43 -7.26 14.80
N PHE A 78 3.96 -7.68 13.63
CA PHE A 78 2.86 -8.61 13.45
C PHE A 78 3.33 -9.83 12.65
N ILE A 79 2.94 -11.03 13.07
CA ILE A 79 3.23 -12.28 12.39
C ILE A 79 1.91 -12.98 12.09
N ASN A 80 1.67 -13.34 10.82
CA ASN A 80 0.37 -13.88 10.36
C ASN A 80 -0.82 -13.03 10.83
N GLY A 81 -0.67 -11.71 10.78
CA GLY A 81 -1.72 -10.79 11.22
C GLY A 81 -1.94 -10.72 12.73
N ARG A 82 -1.01 -11.22 13.57
CA ARG A 82 -1.09 -11.16 15.04
C ARG A 82 0.09 -10.39 15.63
N HIS A 83 -0.21 -9.51 16.58
CA HIS A 83 0.82 -8.75 17.28
C HIS A 83 1.82 -9.66 17.99
N SER A 84 3.12 -9.38 17.85
CA SER A 84 4.23 -10.09 18.51
C SER A 84 4.90 -9.18 19.54
N PRO A 85 4.51 -9.25 20.84
CA PRO A 85 5.12 -8.42 21.89
C PRO A 85 6.63 -8.63 22.05
N SER A 86 7.10 -9.87 21.87
CA SER A 86 8.51 -10.22 22.04
C SER A 86 9.43 -9.63 20.97
N LEU A 87 8.92 -9.31 19.79
CA LEU A 87 9.67 -8.73 18.68
C LEU A 87 9.41 -7.22 18.51
N SER A 88 8.34 -6.71 19.13
CA SER A 88 8.01 -5.29 19.17
C SER A 88 8.87 -4.56 20.20
N ASN A 89 9.29 -3.35 19.85
CA ASN A 89 10.01 -2.47 20.74
C ASN A 89 9.70 -1.01 20.42
N LEU A 90 9.01 -0.35 21.31
CA LEU A 90 8.57 1.04 21.17
C LEU A 90 9.40 2.01 22.03
N SER A 91 10.57 1.55 22.53
CA SER A 91 11.48 2.43 23.27
C SER A 91 11.99 3.57 22.38
N GLY A 92 12.19 4.73 22.99
CA GLY A 92 12.70 5.93 22.28
C GLY A 92 11.61 6.79 21.63
N LEU A 93 10.33 6.42 21.71
CA LEU A 93 9.24 7.29 21.27
C LEU A 93 9.16 8.54 22.16
N PRO A 94 9.00 9.75 21.59
CA PRO A 94 8.77 10.96 22.38
C PRO A 94 7.41 10.91 23.08
N GLN A 95 7.25 11.74 24.12
CA GLN A 95 5.94 11.95 24.74
C GLN A 95 4.95 12.53 23.72
N GLY A 96 3.66 12.18 23.87
CA GLY A 96 2.61 12.66 22.99
C GLY A 96 2.38 11.77 21.76
N ILE A 97 2.90 10.54 21.78
CA ILE A 97 2.53 9.49 20.83
C ILE A 97 1.82 8.37 21.57
N THR A 98 0.70 7.93 21.00
CA THR A 98 0.01 6.71 21.40
C THR A 98 0.13 5.70 20.24
N ILE A 99 0.71 4.54 20.51
CA ILE A 99 0.79 3.44 19.56
C ILE A 99 0.63 2.11 20.29
N HIS A 100 -0.32 1.31 19.83
CA HIS A 100 -0.54 -0.04 20.36
C HIS A 100 -1.32 -0.89 19.35
N PRO A 101 -1.31 -2.24 19.49
CA PRO A 101 -2.14 -3.10 18.66
C PRO A 101 -3.63 -2.88 18.91
N LEU A 102 -4.45 -3.07 17.88
CA LEU A 102 -5.92 -2.90 17.96
C LEU A 102 -6.56 -3.89 18.95
N SER A 103 -5.95 -5.05 19.14
CA SER A 103 -6.38 -6.08 20.10
C SER A 103 -6.11 -5.70 21.57
N ALA A 104 -5.29 -4.66 21.84
CA ALA A 104 -5.08 -4.19 23.20
C ALA A 104 -6.36 -3.58 23.78
N PRO A 105 -6.60 -3.70 25.11
CA PRO A 105 -7.72 -3.03 25.75
C PRO A 105 -7.71 -1.52 25.47
N PRO A 106 -8.84 -0.91 25.11
CA PRO A 106 -8.91 0.52 24.83
C PRO A 106 -8.53 1.33 26.07
N THR A 107 -7.72 2.35 25.88
CA THR A 107 -7.28 3.28 26.93
C THR A 107 -8.17 4.53 26.94
N GLU A 108 -8.07 5.36 28.02
CA GLU A 108 -8.73 6.66 28.05
C GLU A 108 -8.30 7.56 26.88
N GLN A 109 -7.07 7.37 26.39
CA GLN A 109 -6.51 8.12 25.26
C GLN A 109 -7.15 7.72 23.92
N ASP A 110 -7.78 6.55 23.84
CA ASP A 110 -8.50 6.09 22.65
C ASP A 110 -9.91 6.67 22.55
N LYS A 111 -10.38 7.34 23.59
CA LYS A 111 -11.65 8.07 23.56
C LYS A 111 -11.55 9.21 22.53
N GLY A 112 -12.47 9.22 21.58
CA GLY A 112 -12.51 10.21 20.50
C GLY A 112 -11.69 9.84 19.26
N LEU A 113 -11.17 8.61 19.16
CA LEU A 113 -10.74 8.07 17.87
C LEU A 113 -11.89 8.20 16.87
N HIS A 114 -11.64 8.91 15.78
CA HIS A 114 -12.61 9.02 14.69
C HIS A 114 -12.85 7.64 14.08
N ARG A 115 -13.72 6.85 14.73
CA ARG A 115 -14.26 5.63 14.13
C ARG A 115 -15.23 6.02 13.02
N THR A 116 -14.70 6.70 12.00
CA THR A 116 -15.50 7.00 10.82
C THR A 116 -15.95 5.68 10.23
N PRO A 117 -17.27 5.41 10.15
CA PRO A 117 -17.74 4.20 9.50
C PRO A 117 -17.16 4.13 8.08
N PRO A 118 -16.77 2.96 7.62
CA PRO A 118 -16.30 2.83 6.25
C PRO A 118 -17.42 3.28 5.31
N HIS A 119 -17.13 4.26 4.46
CA HIS A 119 -18.05 4.67 3.42
C HIS A 119 -17.67 3.96 2.14
N PHE A 120 -18.36 2.86 1.84
CA PHE A 120 -18.16 2.12 0.59
C PHE A 120 -19.08 2.70 -0.47
N LYS A 121 -18.48 3.23 -1.54
CA LYS A 121 -19.22 3.84 -2.64
C LYS A 121 -19.70 2.81 -3.68
N HIS A 122 -18.98 1.68 -3.80
CA HIS A 122 -19.18 0.72 -4.87
C HIS A 122 -19.41 -0.71 -4.36
N ARG A 123 -20.12 -1.51 -5.16
CA ARG A 123 -20.38 -2.93 -4.84
C ARG A 123 -19.12 -3.80 -4.93
N ASP A 124 -18.14 -3.38 -5.70
CA ASP A 124 -16.88 -4.08 -5.96
C ASP A 124 -15.82 -3.87 -4.88
N GLU A 125 -16.15 -3.20 -3.77
CA GLU A 125 -15.28 -3.02 -2.60
C GLU A 125 -15.37 -4.18 -1.60
N THR A 126 -15.54 -5.39 -2.09
CA THR A 126 -15.78 -6.60 -1.28
C THR A 126 -14.66 -6.84 -0.26
N PHE A 127 -13.38 -6.68 -0.64
CA PHE A 127 -12.27 -6.91 0.28
C PHE A 127 -12.20 -5.88 1.40
N ALA A 128 -12.60 -4.63 1.16
CA ALA A 128 -12.70 -3.63 2.20
C ALA A 128 -13.86 -3.91 3.17
N ARG A 129 -14.99 -4.45 2.67
CA ARG A 129 -16.10 -4.92 3.50
C ARG A 129 -15.70 -6.14 4.33
N LEU A 130 -15.01 -7.12 3.72
CA LEU A 130 -14.46 -8.27 4.44
C LEU A 130 -13.48 -7.82 5.54
N ASN A 131 -12.62 -6.83 5.27
CA ASN A 131 -11.77 -6.24 6.30
C ASN A 131 -12.62 -5.62 7.42
N THR A 132 -13.69 -4.89 7.08
CA THR A 132 -14.58 -4.30 8.09
C THR A 132 -15.24 -5.35 8.97
N ALA A 133 -15.62 -6.49 8.40
CA ALA A 133 -16.25 -7.58 9.13
C ALA A 133 -15.25 -8.39 9.98
N LEU A 134 -14.07 -8.68 9.45
CA LEU A 134 -13.20 -9.73 9.95
C LEU A 134 -11.95 -9.23 10.69
N ALA A 135 -11.54 -7.96 10.50
CA ALA A 135 -10.35 -7.46 11.17
C ALA A 135 -10.55 -7.35 12.68
N ASP A 136 -9.72 -8.05 13.41
CA ASP A 136 -9.64 -8.08 14.87
C ASP A 136 -8.27 -7.64 15.40
N GLU A 137 -7.34 -7.34 14.51
CA GLU A 137 -5.98 -6.90 14.81
C GLU A 137 -5.53 -5.78 13.87
N GLY A 138 -4.46 -5.08 14.25
CA GLY A 138 -3.87 -3.98 13.50
C GLY A 138 -3.20 -2.97 14.41
N VAL A 139 -3.06 -1.74 13.96
CA VAL A 139 -2.36 -0.66 14.68
C VAL A 139 -3.28 0.51 14.94
N LEU A 140 -3.27 1.01 16.18
CA LEU A 140 -3.74 2.34 16.54
C LEU A 140 -2.51 3.22 16.77
N LEU A 141 -2.34 4.26 15.96
CA LEU A 141 -1.26 5.24 16.07
C LEU A 141 -1.86 6.65 16.09
N ARG A 142 -1.55 7.41 17.13
CA ARG A 142 -1.94 8.81 17.26
C ARG A 142 -0.73 9.65 17.62
N VAL A 143 -0.54 10.76 16.93
CA VAL A 143 0.43 11.80 17.27
C VAL A 143 -0.31 13.03 17.72
N HIS A 144 -0.05 13.47 18.97
CA HIS A 144 -0.72 14.61 19.58
C HIS A 144 -0.30 15.93 18.92
N GLN A 145 -1.07 16.97 19.20
CA GLN A 145 -0.91 18.30 18.60
C GLN A 145 0.53 18.85 18.76
N ASN A 146 1.09 19.38 17.67
CA ASN A 146 2.41 20.01 17.58
C ASN A 146 3.59 19.09 18.00
N ILE A 147 3.41 17.79 17.98
CA ILE A 147 4.48 16.82 18.20
C ILE A 147 5.15 16.47 16.85
N THR A 148 6.47 16.58 16.82
CA THR A 148 7.27 16.15 15.67
C THR A 148 8.03 14.88 16.01
N VAL A 149 7.87 13.85 15.17
CA VAL A 149 8.50 12.55 15.31
C VAL A 149 9.50 12.36 14.17
N ASN A 150 10.77 12.67 14.45
CA ASN A 150 11.84 12.60 13.45
C ASN A 150 12.47 11.21 13.31
N THR A 151 12.25 10.33 14.32
CA THR A 151 12.70 8.94 14.23
C THR A 151 11.60 8.11 13.57
N PRO A 152 11.86 7.46 12.43
CA PRO A 152 10.86 6.68 11.74
C PRO A 152 10.27 5.58 12.63
N ILE A 153 8.93 5.46 12.63
CA ILE A 153 8.23 4.34 13.28
C ILE A 153 8.09 3.22 12.26
N HIS A 154 8.47 2.00 12.62
CA HIS A 154 8.38 0.83 11.76
C HIS A 154 7.18 -0.04 12.13
N LEU A 155 6.24 -0.23 11.19
CA LEU A 155 5.19 -1.23 11.25
C LEU A 155 5.62 -2.42 10.40
N ILE A 156 5.76 -3.59 11.01
CA ILE A 156 6.35 -4.76 10.37
C ILE A 156 5.33 -5.89 10.35
N PHE A 157 4.94 -6.32 9.16
CA PHE A 157 4.01 -7.42 8.91
C PHE A 157 4.78 -8.56 8.26
N ILE A 158 4.90 -9.69 8.98
CA ILE A 158 5.70 -10.83 8.54
C ILE A 158 4.80 -12.01 8.22
N THR A 159 4.99 -12.54 7.02
CA THR A 159 4.41 -13.79 6.55
C THR A 159 5.46 -14.90 6.69
N PRO A 160 5.40 -15.77 7.70
CA PRO A 160 6.32 -16.88 7.83
C PRO A 160 6.06 -17.95 6.75
N ALA A 161 7.09 -18.72 6.44
CA ALA A 161 6.94 -19.91 5.61
C ALA A 161 5.94 -20.89 6.25
N GLY A 162 5.09 -21.53 5.43
CA GLY A 162 4.09 -22.46 5.93
C GLY A 162 3.43 -23.25 4.81
N GLU A 163 2.92 -24.45 5.16
CA GLU A 163 2.23 -25.37 4.24
C GLU A 163 0.71 -25.13 4.19
N ILE A 164 0.15 -24.50 5.25
CA ILE A 164 -1.29 -24.24 5.35
C ILE A 164 -1.54 -22.80 4.87
N ASP A 165 -2.48 -22.66 3.96
CA ASP A 165 -2.94 -21.38 3.46
C ASP A 165 -3.81 -20.68 4.51
N HIS A 166 -3.29 -19.64 5.14
CA HIS A 166 -4.00 -18.82 6.10
C HIS A 166 -4.50 -17.52 5.49
N ALA A 167 -5.59 -16.99 6.04
CA ALA A 167 -6.03 -15.63 5.77
C ALA A 167 -6.06 -14.82 7.07
N TRP A 168 -5.69 -13.55 6.97
CA TRP A 168 -5.84 -12.56 8.04
C TRP A 168 -6.25 -11.20 7.52
N HIS A 169 -6.87 -10.45 8.40
CA HIS A 169 -7.37 -9.11 8.12
C HIS A 169 -6.82 -8.14 9.16
N LEU A 170 -6.11 -7.11 8.70
CA LEU A 170 -5.54 -6.08 9.58
C LEU A 170 -6.20 -4.73 9.32
N ARG A 171 -6.46 -3.98 10.38
CA ARG A 171 -6.96 -2.62 10.30
C ARG A 171 -6.03 -1.67 11.04
N ASN A 172 -5.40 -0.77 10.30
CA ASN A 172 -4.56 0.27 10.88
C ASN A 172 -5.33 1.60 10.90
N GLN A 173 -5.16 2.34 11.97
CA GLN A 173 -5.69 3.67 12.13
C GLN A 173 -4.57 4.61 12.57
N ILE A 174 -4.32 5.64 11.78
CA ILE A 174 -3.25 6.61 11.96
C ILE A 174 -3.86 7.99 12.00
N GLU A 175 -3.68 8.70 13.11
CA GLU A 175 -4.21 10.05 13.33
C GLU A 175 -3.09 10.99 13.72
N LEU A 176 -2.88 12.03 12.92
CA LEU A 176 -2.01 13.14 13.25
C LEU A 176 -2.86 14.36 13.61
N HIS A 177 -2.72 14.82 14.85
CA HIS A 177 -3.41 16.02 15.30
C HIS A 177 -2.77 17.30 14.70
N ARG A 178 -3.41 18.46 14.94
CA ARG A 178 -2.99 19.76 14.40
C ARG A 178 -1.48 19.98 14.55
N GLY A 179 -0.81 20.29 13.44
CA GLY A 179 0.62 20.59 13.40
C GLY A 179 1.55 19.44 13.80
N ALA A 180 1.04 18.21 13.89
CA ALA A 180 1.86 17.04 14.19
C ALA A 180 2.61 16.57 12.94
N SER A 181 3.81 16.02 13.14
CA SER A 181 4.63 15.46 12.05
C SER A 181 5.14 14.07 12.41
N LEU A 182 5.11 13.14 11.42
CA LEU A 182 5.50 11.75 11.60
C LEU A 182 6.22 11.21 10.37
N GLN A 183 7.28 10.43 10.59
CA GLN A 183 7.86 9.51 9.62
C GLN A 183 7.44 8.07 9.94
N LEU A 184 6.84 7.38 8.97
CA LEU A 184 6.31 6.03 9.11
C LEU A 184 6.82 5.13 8.01
N ILE A 185 7.17 3.88 8.36
CA ILE A 185 7.53 2.86 7.39
C ILE A 185 6.69 1.60 7.63
N GLU A 186 6.00 1.14 6.59
CA GLU A 186 5.34 -0.16 6.56
C GLU A 186 6.22 -1.17 5.83
N HIS A 187 6.49 -2.30 6.47
CA HIS A 187 7.22 -3.41 5.89
C HIS A 187 6.31 -4.63 5.78
N GLN A 188 6.05 -5.11 4.59
CA GLN A 188 5.43 -6.41 4.35
C GLN A 188 6.49 -7.36 3.86
N LEU A 189 6.82 -8.35 4.68
CA LEU A 189 7.96 -9.24 4.52
C LEU A 189 7.53 -10.70 4.60
N HIS A 190 8.33 -11.59 4.00
CA HIS A 190 8.16 -13.04 4.13
C HIS A 190 9.46 -13.71 4.56
N THR A 191 9.36 -14.89 5.20
CA THR A 191 10.53 -15.68 5.58
C THR A 191 10.72 -16.95 4.74
N GLY A 192 9.97 -17.09 3.65
CA GLY A 192 10.02 -18.23 2.74
C GLY A 192 8.74 -18.42 1.98
N HIS A 193 8.50 -19.62 1.45
CA HIS A 193 7.31 -19.92 0.68
C HIS A 193 6.06 -19.91 1.56
N ALA A 194 5.06 -19.15 1.14
CA ALA A 194 3.74 -19.08 1.77
C ALA A 194 2.70 -18.67 0.72
N ALA A 195 1.52 -19.28 0.78
CA ALA A 195 0.43 -19.00 -0.15
C ALA A 195 -0.77 -18.38 0.59
N HIS A 196 -0.50 -17.49 1.52
CA HIS A 196 -1.47 -16.84 2.38
C HIS A 196 -2.27 -15.75 1.64
N LEU A 197 -3.37 -15.32 2.26
CA LEU A 197 -4.11 -14.13 1.87
C LEU A 197 -4.01 -13.09 2.99
N ASN A 198 -3.45 -11.94 2.68
CA ASN A 198 -3.50 -10.79 3.57
C ASN A 198 -4.47 -9.73 3.03
N ASN A 199 -5.23 -9.11 3.93
CA ASN A 199 -6.16 -8.04 3.61
C ASN A 199 -6.00 -6.93 4.65
N VAL A 200 -5.34 -5.84 4.24
CA VAL A 200 -4.96 -4.73 5.12
C VAL A 200 -5.70 -3.46 4.71
N LEU A 201 -6.39 -2.84 5.66
CA LEU A 201 -7.02 -1.54 5.48
C LEU A 201 -6.38 -0.53 6.44
N THR A 202 -5.66 0.45 5.90
CA THR A 202 -5.04 1.55 6.63
C THR A 202 -5.88 2.82 6.46
N ARG A 203 -6.33 3.42 7.56
CA ARG A 203 -7.01 4.71 7.59
C ARG A 203 -6.09 5.78 8.14
N ILE A 204 -6.02 6.90 7.44
CA ILE A 204 -5.16 8.02 7.80
C ILE A 204 -6.01 9.28 7.89
N HIS A 205 -5.89 9.98 9.02
CA HIS A 205 -6.50 11.29 9.21
C HIS A 205 -5.42 12.31 9.58
N LEU A 206 -5.24 13.30 8.71
CA LEU A 206 -4.30 14.41 8.94
C LEU A 206 -5.09 15.67 9.29
N ALA A 207 -5.01 16.10 10.55
CA ALA A 207 -5.61 17.35 11.02
C ALA A 207 -4.89 18.58 10.44
N PRO A 208 -5.44 19.80 10.59
CA PRO A 208 -4.86 20.98 9.99
C PRO A 208 -3.37 21.19 10.29
N GLY A 209 -2.58 21.40 9.23
CA GLY A 209 -1.13 21.59 9.29
C GLY A 209 -0.34 20.34 9.68
N ALA A 210 -0.94 19.16 9.72
CA ALA A 210 -0.22 17.92 9.99
C ALA A 210 0.58 17.45 8.76
N CYS A 211 1.73 16.82 9.01
CA CYS A 211 2.64 16.32 7.96
C CYS A 211 2.94 14.84 8.21
N LEU A 212 2.65 13.99 7.21
CA LEU A 212 3.00 12.58 7.23
C LEU A 212 3.96 12.24 6.08
N GLU A 213 5.12 11.71 6.40
CA GLU A 213 6.02 11.08 5.46
C GLU A 213 5.94 9.56 5.63
N HIS A 214 5.53 8.85 4.57
CA HIS A 214 5.15 7.44 4.65
C HIS A 214 5.85 6.63 3.57
N ALA A 215 6.70 5.71 3.97
CA ALA A 215 7.34 4.74 3.11
C ALA A 215 6.67 3.37 3.26
N ARG A 216 6.42 2.66 2.17
CA ARG A 216 5.88 1.30 2.21
C ARG A 216 6.67 0.36 1.31
N LEU A 217 7.12 -0.73 1.87
CA LEU A 217 7.74 -1.84 1.17
C LEU A 217 6.80 -3.05 1.17
N GLN A 218 6.33 -3.45 0.00
CA GLN A 218 5.63 -4.71 -0.19
C GLN A 218 6.58 -5.71 -0.85
N ASN A 219 6.98 -6.73 -0.10
CA ASN A 219 7.84 -7.81 -0.54
C ASN A 219 7.32 -9.14 0.03
N ASP A 220 6.11 -9.52 -0.43
CA ASP A 220 5.45 -10.76 -0.04
C ASP A 220 6.01 -11.97 -0.82
N ALA A 221 5.80 -13.17 -0.30
CA ALA A 221 6.16 -14.40 -0.98
C ALA A 221 5.42 -14.56 -2.31
N THR A 222 6.08 -15.15 -3.30
CA THR A 222 5.58 -15.27 -4.69
C THR A 222 4.24 -16.01 -4.83
N ALA A 223 3.78 -16.77 -3.82
CA ALA A 223 2.49 -17.44 -3.82
C ALA A 223 1.41 -16.73 -2.99
N THR A 224 1.75 -15.63 -2.31
CA THR A 224 0.84 -14.85 -1.47
C THR A 224 -0.14 -14.03 -2.32
N THR A 225 -1.34 -13.80 -1.79
CA THR A 225 -2.32 -12.86 -2.33
C THR A 225 -2.50 -11.70 -1.35
N SER A 226 -2.33 -10.47 -1.82
CA SER A 226 -2.34 -9.26 -0.98
C SER A 226 -3.40 -8.27 -1.48
N PHE A 227 -4.35 -7.92 -0.61
CA PHE A 227 -5.30 -6.83 -0.82
C PHE A 227 -5.00 -5.73 0.19
N LEU A 228 -4.53 -4.61 -0.32
CA LEU A 228 -4.03 -3.49 0.47
C LEU A 228 -4.83 -2.24 0.11
N ARG A 229 -5.39 -1.58 1.10
CA ARG A 229 -6.11 -0.32 0.89
C ARG A 229 -5.67 0.72 1.90
N THR A 230 -5.41 1.92 1.42
CA THR A 230 -5.18 3.11 2.23
C THR A 230 -6.25 4.14 1.91
N ASP A 231 -7.01 4.56 2.92
CA ASP A 231 -7.98 5.64 2.83
C ASP A 231 -7.47 6.82 3.68
N ALA A 232 -7.12 7.95 3.06
CA ALA A 232 -6.57 9.12 3.73
C ALA A 232 -7.46 10.34 3.55
N VAL A 233 -7.60 11.13 4.63
CA VAL A 233 -8.30 12.42 4.63
C VAL A 233 -7.35 13.50 5.13
N LEU A 234 -7.19 14.56 4.34
CA LEU A 234 -6.32 15.67 4.60
C LEU A 234 -7.13 16.94 4.86
N ALA A 235 -6.96 17.49 6.08
CA ALA A 235 -7.54 18.78 6.44
C ALA A 235 -6.70 19.95 5.91
N GLN A 236 -7.08 21.18 6.27
CA GLN A 236 -6.44 22.41 5.81
C GLN A 236 -4.92 22.43 6.05
N ASP A 237 -4.16 22.81 5.05
CA ASP A 237 -2.68 22.92 5.09
C ASP A 237 -1.98 21.60 5.47
N ALA A 238 -2.67 20.46 5.44
CA ALA A 238 -2.07 19.16 5.72
C ALA A 238 -1.24 18.66 4.52
N GLU A 239 -0.14 17.98 4.81
CA GLU A 239 0.77 17.43 3.81
C GLU A 239 0.94 15.92 3.98
N TYR A 240 0.76 15.17 2.89
CA TYR A 240 1.03 13.74 2.83
C TYR A 240 2.04 13.43 1.73
N ARG A 241 3.23 12.97 2.14
CA ARG A 241 4.29 12.47 1.24
C ARG A 241 4.39 10.97 1.38
N ARG A 242 4.31 10.25 0.25
CA ARG A 242 4.28 8.78 0.27
C ARG A 242 5.12 8.19 -0.86
N VAL A 243 5.82 7.08 -0.55
CA VAL A 243 6.46 6.23 -1.56
C VAL A 243 6.10 4.77 -1.31
N ASP A 244 5.59 4.12 -2.35
CA ASP A 244 5.26 2.68 -2.35
C ASP A 244 6.26 1.91 -3.23
N VAL A 245 6.83 0.82 -2.70
CA VAL A 245 7.66 -0.12 -3.46
C VAL A 245 6.99 -1.49 -3.41
N GLU A 246 6.60 -2.03 -4.56
CA GLU A 246 5.92 -3.31 -4.71
C GLU A 246 6.76 -4.28 -5.51
N LEU A 247 7.18 -5.39 -4.87
CA LEU A 247 8.17 -6.33 -5.39
C LEU A 247 7.70 -7.77 -5.44
N GLY A 248 6.63 -8.16 -4.73
CA GLY A 248 6.27 -9.57 -4.55
C GLY A 248 4.77 -9.86 -4.66
N ALA A 249 4.41 -11.09 -4.31
CA ALA A 249 3.09 -11.72 -4.36
C ALA A 249 2.72 -12.35 -5.71
N THR A 250 1.84 -13.38 -5.70
CA THR A 250 1.16 -13.87 -6.91
C THR A 250 0.20 -12.81 -7.45
N LEU A 251 -0.56 -12.20 -6.53
CA LEU A 251 -1.45 -11.08 -6.79
C LEU A 251 -1.31 -10.07 -5.66
N SER A 252 -0.85 -8.86 -5.97
CA SER A 252 -0.92 -7.70 -5.09
C SER A 252 -1.87 -6.69 -5.71
N ARG A 253 -2.91 -6.32 -4.96
CA ARG A 253 -3.77 -5.19 -5.32
C ARG A 253 -3.73 -4.15 -4.24
N HIS A 254 -3.23 -2.98 -4.59
CA HIS A 254 -3.10 -1.83 -3.72
C HIS A 254 -4.03 -0.69 -4.18
N GLU A 255 -4.86 -0.20 -3.28
CA GLU A 255 -5.75 0.94 -3.50
C GLU A 255 -5.34 2.10 -2.59
N LEU A 256 -4.99 3.24 -3.17
CA LEU A 256 -4.69 4.48 -2.46
C LEU A 256 -5.77 5.51 -2.76
N ASN A 257 -6.65 5.75 -1.79
CA ASN A 257 -7.73 6.73 -1.86
C ASN A 257 -7.37 7.91 -0.96
N VAL A 258 -7.30 9.11 -1.53
CA VAL A 258 -6.95 10.33 -0.78
C VAL A 258 -7.96 11.41 -1.06
N ARG A 259 -8.51 12.00 0.01
CA ARG A 259 -9.44 13.12 -0.06
C ARG A 259 -8.77 14.38 0.50
N LEU A 260 -8.61 15.37 -0.35
CA LEU A 260 -8.08 16.69 0.00
C LEU A 260 -9.27 17.57 0.40
N GLU A 261 -9.69 17.47 1.67
CA GLU A 261 -10.91 18.10 2.20
C GLU A 261 -10.69 19.50 2.77
N GLY A 262 -9.44 19.86 3.05
CA GLY A 262 -9.11 21.19 3.56
C GLY A 262 -8.37 22.02 2.53
N ASP A 263 -8.55 23.35 2.59
CA ASP A 263 -7.85 24.29 1.70
C ASP A 263 -6.33 24.13 1.82
N ASN A 264 -5.63 24.23 0.69
CA ASN A 264 -4.17 24.09 0.56
C ASN A 264 -3.63 22.70 0.92
N ALA A 265 -4.46 21.67 1.14
CA ALA A 265 -3.99 20.31 1.40
C ALA A 265 -3.14 19.79 0.21
N ARG A 266 -2.06 19.08 0.51
CA ARG A 266 -1.08 18.62 -0.47
C ARG A 266 -0.83 17.12 -0.38
N LEU A 267 -0.84 16.45 -1.51
CA LEU A 267 -0.42 15.06 -1.66
C LEU A 267 0.75 14.99 -2.63
N THR A 268 1.87 14.40 -2.21
CA THR A 268 2.91 13.94 -3.14
C THR A 268 3.07 12.44 -2.93
N ALA A 269 2.76 11.65 -3.96
CA ALA A 269 2.81 10.20 -3.86
C ALA A 269 3.52 9.60 -5.06
N ASN A 270 4.54 8.79 -4.77
CA ASN A 270 5.33 8.11 -5.77
C ASN A 270 5.23 6.59 -5.59
N GLY A 271 5.51 5.82 -6.65
CA GLY A 271 5.49 4.37 -6.54
C GLY A 271 6.37 3.67 -7.57
N ILE A 272 6.77 2.45 -7.20
CA ILE A 272 7.57 1.54 -8.00
C ILE A 272 6.87 0.19 -8.01
N LEU A 273 6.61 -0.32 -9.22
CA LEU A 273 6.02 -1.64 -9.46
C LEU A 273 7.04 -2.48 -10.23
N LEU A 274 7.67 -3.44 -9.56
CA LEU A 274 8.63 -4.34 -10.18
C LEU A 274 8.00 -5.73 -10.41
N GLY A 275 7.42 -5.92 -11.60
CA GLY A 275 6.83 -7.19 -12.02
C GLY A 275 7.88 -8.16 -12.52
N HIS A 276 7.91 -9.37 -11.95
CA HIS A 276 8.81 -10.46 -12.35
C HIS A 276 8.13 -11.83 -12.21
N LEU A 277 8.70 -12.88 -12.76
CA LEU A 277 8.13 -14.23 -12.80
C LEU A 277 6.69 -14.21 -13.36
N THR A 278 5.70 -14.57 -12.55
CA THR A 278 4.28 -14.59 -12.89
C THR A 278 3.45 -13.69 -11.99
N CYS A 279 4.08 -12.74 -11.29
CA CYS A 279 3.37 -11.86 -10.38
C CYS A 279 2.41 -10.92 -11.12
N HIS A 280 1.33 -10.57 -10.45
CA HIS A 280 0.35 -9.59 -10.89
C HIS A 280 0.30 -8.47 -9.86
N LEU A 281 0.79 -7.29 -10.24
CA LEU A 281 0.76 -6.08 -9.41
C LEU A 281 -0.27 -5.12 -9.97
N ASP A 282 -1.29 -4.76 -9.18
CA ASP A 282 -2.38 -3.85 -9.57
C ASP A 282 -2.45 -2.69 -8.56
N THR A 283 -1.97 -1.52 -8.95
CA THR A 283 -2.05 -0.30 -8.14
C THR A 283 -3.10 0.64 -8.69
N ARG A 284 -3.99 1.10 -7.80
CA ARG A 284 -5.09 2.00 -8.12
C ARG A 284 -5.06 3.22 -7.23
N LEU A 285 -5.00 4.38 -7.85
CA LEU A 285 -5.09 5.67 -7.18
C LEU A 285 -6.47 6.28 -7.41
N HIS A 286 -7.05 6.81 -6.34
CA HIS A 286 -8.26 7.62 -6.39
C HIS A 286 -8.07 8.86 -5.53
N ILE A 287 -7.77 9.98 -6.19
CA ILE A 287 -7.45 11.24 -5.54
C ILE A 287 -8.58 12.22 -5.78
N GLU A 288 -9.19 12.70 -4.70
CA GLU A 288 -10.30 13.67 -4.75
C GLU A 288 -9.84 15.04 -4.24
N HIS A 289 -9.82 16.04 -5.13
CA HIS A 289 -9.66 17.44 -4.78
C HIS A 289 -11.04 18.01 -4.45
N ILE A 290 -11.29 18.30 -3.17
CA ILE A 290 -12.60 18.73 -2.65
C ILE A 290 -12.58 20.21 -2.25
N ALA A 291 -11.51 20.64 -1.58
CA ALA A 291 -11.32 22.01 -1.13
C ALA A 291 -10.49 22.83 -2.13
N ARG A 292 -10.32 24.12 -1.85
CA ARG A 292 -9.62 25.08 -2.74
C ARG A 292 -8.12 24.97 -2.62
N ASN A 293 -7.40 25.34 -3.71
CA ASN A 293 -5.94 25.44 -3.75
C ASN A 293 -5.24 24.14 -3.36
N THR A 294 -5.89 22.99 -3.53
CA THR A 294 -5.29 21.69 -3.20
C THR A 294 -4.32 21.25 -4.29
N ALA A 295 -3.28 20.49 -3.91
CA ALA A 295 -2.29 20.02 -4.86
C ALA A 295 -2.06 18.51 -4.77
N SER A 296 -1.92 17.83 -5.93
CA SER A 296 -1.45 16.45 -5.99
C SER A 296 -0.37 16.27 -7.05
N GLU A 297 0.74 15.65 -6.67
CA GLU A 297 1.83 15.25 -7.57
C GLU A 297 2.07 13.76 -7.44
N LEU A 298 1.86 13.02 -8.55
CA LEU A 298 1.86 11.57 -8.56
C LEU A 298 2.87 11.06 -9.59
N LEU A 299 3.85 10.24 -9.14
CA LEU A 299 4.90 9.73 -10.01
C LEU A 299 5.06 8.22 -9.83
N TRP A 300 4.68 7.43 -10.84
CA TRP A 300 4.80 5.97 -10.82
C TRP A 300 5.74 5.46 -11.90
N ARG A 301 6.55 4.46 -11.53
CA ARG A 301 7.46 3.73 -12.41
C ARG A 301 7.15 2.25 -12.35
N GLY A 302 6.86 1.64 -13.49
CA GLY A 302 6.58 0.22 -13.62
C GLY A 302 7.64 -0.49 -14.46
N ILE A 303 8.01 -1.70 -14.06
CA ILE A 303 8.82 -2.62 -14.87
C ILE A 303 8.07 -3.94 -14.96
N GLY A 304 7.89 -4.47 -16.19
CA GLY A 304 7.36 -5.81 -16.44
C GLY A 304 8.40 -6.70 -17.09
N THR A 305 8.73 -7.83 -16.44
CA THR A 305 9.63 -8.85 -16.95
C THR A 305 8.98 -10.23 -16.92
N ASP A 306 9.61 -11.23 -17.51
CA ASP A 306 9.17 -12.62 -17.60
C ASP A 306 7.74 -12.77 -18.14
N ARG A 307 6.80 -13.20 -17.33
CA ARG A 307 5.36 -13.33 -17.62
C ARG A 307 4.53 -12.57 -16.59
N SER A 308 5.11 -11.52 -16.01
CA SER A 308 4.42 -10.69 -15.02
C SER A 308 3.38 -9.80 -15.67
N ARG A 309 2.45 -9.35 -14.85
CA ARG A 309 1.46 -8.35 -15.22
C ARG A 309 1.54 -7.16 -14.25
N VAL A 310 1.68 -5.96 -14.81
CA VAL A 310 1.68 -4.71 -14.04
C VAL A 310 0.50 -3.86 -14.48
N VAL A 311 -0.38 -3.53 -13.55
CA VAL A 311 -1.56 -2.70 -13.80
C VAL A 311 -1.46 -1.42 -12.98
N PHE A 312 -1.64 -0.28 -13.62
CA PHE A 312 -1.69 1.01 -12.98
C PHE A 312 -2.94 1.79 -13.40
N HIS A 313 -3.73 2.19 -12.42
CA HIS A 313 -4.86 3.09 -12.63
C HIS A 313 -4.66 4.36 -11.79
N GLY A 314 -4.55 5.52 -12.46
CA GLY A 314 -4.37 6.81 -11.81
C GLY A 314 -5.62 7.69 -11.98
N GLY A 315 -6.57 7.63 -11.04
CA GLY A 315 -7.78 8.43 -11.05
C GLY A 315 -7.63 9.72 -10.24
N ILE A 316 -7.86 10.87 -10.84
CA ILE A 316 -7.93 12.17 -10.17
C ILE A 316 -9.29 12.79 -10.45
N HIS A 317 -9.98 13.23 -9.41
CA HIS A 317 -11.26 13.90 -9.49
C HIS A 317 -11.17 15.27 -8.81
N ILE A 318 -11.35 16.33 -9.59
CA ILE A 318 -11.43 17.71 -9.09
C ILE A 318 -12.91 18.08 -9.02
N HIS A 319 -13.41 18.22 -7.79
CA HIS A 319 -14.83 18.49 -7.52
C HIS A 319 -15.20 19.95 -7.82
N GLN A 320 -16.49 20.21 -7.99
CA GLN A 320 -17.02 21.55 -8.08
C GLN A 320 -16.66 22.36 -6.81
N GLY A 321 -16.11 23.56 -6.98
CA GLY A 321 -15.66 24.42 -5.89
C GLY A 321 -14.20 24.23 -5.47
N ALA A 322 -13.49 23.21 -6.00
CA ALA A 322 -12.08 23.00 -5.77
C ALA A 322 -11.18 23.89 -6.67
N ASP A 323 -11.52 25.16 -6.80
CA ASP A 323 -10.79 26.11 -7.63
C ASP A 323 -9.36 26.34 -7.11
N GLY A 324 -8.43 26.64 -7.99
CA GLY A 324 -7.03 26.82 -7.70
C GLY A 324 -6.24 25.52 -7.51
N SER A 325 -6.88 24.35 -7.73
CA SER A 325 -6.20 23.05 -7.59
C SER A 325 -5.20 22.79 -8.71
N ASP A 326 -4.06 22.16 -8.36
CA ASP A 326 -3.01 21.68 -9.27
C ASP A 326 -2.85 20.16 -9.13
N ALA A 327 -3.12 19.41 -10.20
CA ALA A 327 -3.12 17.96 -10.21
C ALA A 327 -2.21 17.42 -11.32
N ARG A 328 -1.15 16.69 -10.96
CA ARG A 328 -0.19 16.13 -11.91
C ARG A 328 0.02 14.65 -11.69
N LEU A 329 0.00 13.87 -12.78
CA LEU A 329 0.28 12.44 -12.76
C LEU A 329 1.24 12.07 -13.88
N SER A 330 2.33 11.39 -13.54
CA SER A 330 3.30 10.82 -14.46
C SER A 330 3.47 9.32 -14.20
N ASN A 331 3.02 8.48 -15.14
CA ASN A 331 3.28 7.06 -15.10
C ASN A 331 4.15 6.64 -16.28
N LYS A 332 5.35 6.15 -16.04
CA LYS A 332 6.23 5.61 -17.08
C LYS A 332 6.56 4.17 -16.76
N ASN A 333 6.54 3.33 -17.78
CA ASN A 333 6.71 1.89 -17.62
C ASN A 333 7.69 1.35 -18.64
N LEU A 334 8.48 0.34 -18.24
CA LEU A 334 9.39 -0.41 -19.10
C LEU A 334 8.89 -1.84 -19.26
N LEU A 335 8.53 -2.23 -20.49
CA LEU A 335 8.17 -3.59 -20.85
C LEU A 335 9.43 -4.30 -21.38
N LEU A 336 10.02 -5.17 -20.56
CA LEU A 336 11.35 -5.73 -20.81
C LEU A 336 11.33 -7.21 -21.25
N SER A 337 10.14 -7.85 -21.29
CA SER A 337 9.94 -9.21 -21.80
C SER A 337 8.73 -9.28 -22.71
N ALA A 338 8.80 -10.09 -23.75
CA ALA A 338 7.72 -10.25 -24.73
C ALA A 338 6.44 -10.89 -24.13
N ASN A 339 6.58 -11.63 -23.04
CA ASN A 339 5.46 -12.31 -22.35
C ASN A 339 4.94 -11.54 -21.14
N ALA A 340 5.53 -10.41 -20.78
CA ALA A 340 5.02 -9.53 -19.75
C ALA A 340 3.92 -8.63 -20.30
N GLU A 341 3.06 -8.14 -19.43
CA GLU A 341 1.95 -7.25 -19.77
C GLU A 341 1.94 -6.03 -18.84
N ILE A 342 1.75 -4.84 -19.42
CA ILE A 342 1.59 -3.59 -18.65
C ILE A 342 0.34 -2.88 -19.14
N ASP A 343 -0.63 -2.74 -18.22
CA ASP A 343 -1.85 -1.98 -18.44
C ASP A 343 -1.77 -0.66 -17.65
N THR A 344 -1.91 0.48 -18.33
CA THR A 344 -1.91 1.79 -17.68
C THR A 344 -3.13 2.60 -18.09
N GLN A 345 -3.84 3.14 -17.10
CA GLN A 345 -5.07 3.90 -17.29
C GLN A 345 -5.08 5.16 -16.41
N PRO A 346 -4.58 6.30 -16.92
CA PRO A 346 -4.78 7.58 -16.23
C PRO A 346 -6.18 8.12 -16.53
N VAL A 347 -6.86 8.66 -15.49
CA VAL A 347 -8.21 9.22 -15.59
C VAL A 347 -8.26 10.58 -14.90
N LEU A 348 -8.78 11.60 -15.59
CA LEU A 348 -9.07 12.91 -15.02
C LEU A 348 -10.56 13.22 -15.16
N ILE A 349 -11.19 13.57 -14.03
CA ILE A 349 -12.55 14.08 -13.96
C ILE A 349 -12.48 15.48 -13.38
N ILE A 350 -12.84 16.51 -14.15
CA ILE A 350 -12.68 17.91 -13.75
C ILE A 350 -14.05 18.58 -13.76
N ASN A 351 -14.49 19.01 -12.57
CA ASN A 351 -15.77 19.70 -12.37
C ASN A 351 -15.58 21.14 -11.82
N ALA A 352 -14.36 21.70 -11.87
CA ALA A 352 -14.02 23.06 -11.49
C ALA A 352 -13.44 23.83 -12.68
N ASN A 353 -13.46 25.18 -12.62
CA ASN A 353 -13.10 26.02 -13.77
C ASN A 353 -11.64 26.53 -13.73
N GLU A 354 -11.13 26.95 -12.57
CA GLU A 354 -9.81 27.55 -12.40
C GLU A 354 -8.82 26.53 -11.82
N VAL A 355 -8.39 25.55 -12.64
CA VAL A 355 -7.51 24.46 -12.19
C VAL A 355 -6.38 24.21 -13.19
N GLN A 356 -5.29 23.63 -12.70
CA GLN A 356 -4.23 23.06 -13.51
C GLN A 356 -4.28 21.54 -13.35
N ALA A 357 -4.37 20.82 -14.47
CA ALA A 357 -4.39 19.36 -14.45
C ALA A 357 -3.64 18.78 -15.64
N ALA A 358 -2.76 17.83 -15.37
CA ALA A 358 -2.02 17.13 -16.39
C ALA A 358 -1.81 15.65 -16.00
N HIS A 359 -1.93 14.76 -16.98
CA HIS A 359 -1.51 13.37 -16.81
C HIS A 359 -0.72 12.88 -18.02
N GLY A 360 0.17 11.92 -17.78
CA GLY A 360 0.89 11.23 -18.85
C GLY A 360 1.15 9.78 -18.44
N ALA A 361 0.92 8.87 -19.40
CA ALA A 361 1.27 7.46 -19.24
C ALA A 361 2.01 6.97 -20.48
N THR A 362 3.08 6.20 -20.27
CA THR A 362 3.85 5.60 -21.34
C THR A 362 4.25 4.17 -21.00
N VAL A 363 4.32 3.32 -22.04
CA VAL A 363 4.94 2.00 -21.99
C VAL A 363 6.02 1.99 -23.06
N GLY A 364 7.25 1.72 -22.67
CA GLY A 364 8.41 1.74 -23.57
C GLY A 364 9.41 0.65 -23.21
N GLN A 365 10.60 0.79 -23.73
CA GLN A 365 11.76 -0.08 -23.50
C GLN A 365 12.94 0.76 -23.01
N LEU A 366 14.02 0.10 -22.57
CA LEU A 366 15.26 0.81 -22.27
C LEU A 366 15.79 1.50 -23.53
N ASP A 367 16.33 2.72 -23.35
CA ASP A 367 16.93 3.47 -24.46
C ASP A 367 18.09 2.68 -25.09
N PRO A 368 17.99 2.29 -26.37
CA PRO A 368 19.03 1.51 -27.05
C PRO A 368 20.34 2.29 -27.19
N HIS A 369 20.30 3.61 -27.24
CA HIS A 369 21.50 4.45 -27.30
C HIS A 369 22.23 4.46 -25.96
N ALA A 370 21.51 4.60 -24.85
CA ALA A 370 22.09 4.53 -23.51
C ALA A 370 22.67 3.13 -23.23
N LEU A 371 21.96 2.07 -23.63
CA LEU A 371 22.44 0.69 -23.53
C LEU A 371 23.71 0.47 -24.38
N PHE A 372 23.73 0.93 -25.62
CA PHE A 372 24.90 0.87 -26.50
C PHE A 372 26.08 1.62 -25.89
N TYR A 373 25.86 2.85 -25.38
CA TYR A 373 26.92 3.64 -24.77
C TYR A 373 27.58 2.91 -23.59
N LEU A 374 26.81 2.32 -22.67
CA LEU A 374 27.35 1.54 -21.55
C LEU A 374 28.18 0.34 -22.04
N ARG A 375 27.68 -0.36 -23.05
CA ARG A 375 28.40 -1.50 -23.67
C ARG A 375 29.71 -1.11 -24.32
N THR A 376 29.80 0.04 -24.98
CA THR A 376 31.06 0.56 -25.55
C THR A 376 32.12 0.88 -24.51
N ARG A 377 31.69 1.08 -23.24
CA ARG A 377 32.58 1.25 -22.08
C ARG A 377 32.99 -0.06 -21.42
N GLY A 378 32.65 -1.19 -22.01
CA GLY A 378 33.01 -2.53 -21.52
C GLY A 378 32.06 -3.10 -20.48
N ILE A 379 30.91 -2.46 -20.25
CA ILE A 379 29.90 -2.96 -19.30
C ILE A 379 29.12 -4.09 -19.97
N PRO A 380 29.01 -5.30 -19.37
CA PRO A 380 28.21 -6.41 -19.89
C PRO A 380 26.74 -5.99 -20.10
N HIS A 381 26.08 -6.61 -21.08
CA HIS A 381 24.70 -6.25 -21.45
C HIS A 381 23.73 -6.30 -20.26
N THR A 382 23.75 -7.39 -19.50
CA THR A 382 22.90 -7.57 -18.31
C THR A 382 23.15 -6.49 -17.26
N THR A 383 24.41 -6.19 -16.97
CA THR A 383 24.77 -5.12 -16.01
C THR A 383 24.33 -3.74 -16.49
N ALA A 384 24.44 -3.48 -17.82
CA ALA A 384 23.96 -2.22 -18.39
C ALA A 384 22.43 -2.08 -18.27
N GLN A 385 21.68 -3.16 -18.48
CA GLN A 385 20.24 -3.20 -18.26
C GLN A 385 19.89 -2.96 -16.79
N GLN A 386 20.58 -3.61 -15.86
CA GLN A 386 20.41 -3.42 -14.41
C GLN A 386 20.62 -1.95 -14.02
N LEU A 387 21.72 -1.33 -14.47
CA LEU A 387 22.03 0.07 -14.16
C LEU A 387 20.96 1.04 -14.67
N LEU A 388 20.49 0.86 -15.90
CA LEU A 388 19.44 1.71 -16.46
C LEU A 388 18.10 1.50 -15.79
N SER A 389 17.75 0.26 -15.46
CA SER A 389 16.52 -0.06 -14.70
C SER A 389 16.56 0.49 -13.27
N ALA A 390 17.71 0.39 -12.60
CA ALA A 390 17.90 0.96 -11.27
C ALA A 390 17.75 2.48 -11.28
N ALA A 391 18.39 3.17 -12.23
CA ALA A 391 18.26 4.62 -12.37
C ALA A 391 16.81 5.04 -12.60
N PHE A 392 16.05 4.29 -13.40
CA PHE A 392 14.63 4.52 -13.66
C PHE A 392 13.77 4.33 -12.40
N CYS A 393 14.05 3.29 -11.60
CA CYS A 393 13.31 2.99 -10.38
C CYS A 393 13.73 3.87 -9.18
N HIS A 394 14.90 4.48 -9.18
CA HIS A 394 15.33 5.33 -8.06
C HIS A 394 14.68 6.73 -8.08
N GLU A 395 14.17 7.19 -9.22
CA GLU A 395 13.54 8.51 -9.33
C GLU A 395 12.41 8.71 -8.29
N PRO A 396 11.45 7.79 -8.08
CA PRO A 396 10.41 7.93 -7.08
C PRO A 396 10.91 8.07 -5.63
N LEU A 397 12.07 7.48 -5.30
CA LEU A 397 12.63 7.51 -3.94
C LEU A 397 13.14 8.89 -3.53
N THR A 398 13.40 9.79 -4.48
CA THR A 398 13.91 11.15 -4.22
C THR A 398 12.93 12.04 -3.43
N LEU A 399 11.68 11.63 -3.30
CA LEU A 399 10.67 12.31 -2.50
C LEU A 399 10.92 12.21 -1.00
N LEU A 400 11.49 11.10 -0.55
CA LEU A 400 11.67 10.78 0.87
C LEU A 400 12.96 11.38 1.43
N ASP A 401 12.96 11.58 2.75
CA ASP A 401 14.21 11.76 3.50
C ASP A 401 15.19 10.62 3.18
N SER A 402 16.49 10.91 3.25
CA SER A 402 17.54 9.95 2.89
C SER A 402 17.46 8.64 3.69
N THR A 403 17.10 8.72 4.98
CA THR A 403 16.96 7.54 5.85
C THR A 403 15.84 6.63 5.37
N LEU A 404 14.68 7.18 5.04
CA LEU A 404 13.55 6.42 4.51
C LEU A 404 13.83 5.88 3.10
N ALA A 405 14.47 6.70 2.27
CA ALA A 405 14.84 6.32 0.91
C ALA A 405 15.82 5.13 0.89
N ASP A 406 16.82 5.12 1.78
CA ASP A 406 17.82 4.04 1.85
C ASP A 406 17.22 2.70 2.32
N ILE A 407 16.21 2.74 3.21
CA ILE A 407 15.49 1.56 3.66
C ILE A 407 14.72 0.90 2.50
N LEU A 408 14.12 1.70 1.61
CA LEU A 408 13.43 1.18 0.43
C LEU A 408 14.39 0.78 -0.70
N ARG A 409 15.51 1.48 -0.84
CA ARG A 409 16.48 1.27 -1.92
C ARG A 409 17.14 -0.12 -1.83
N ALA A 410 17.56 -0.54 -0.65
CA ALA A 410 18.28 -1.80 -0.50
C ALA A 410 17.49 -3.04 -0.98
N PRO A 411 16.22 -3.25 -0.58
CA PRO A 411 15.42 -4.36 -1.11
C PRO A 411 15.06 -4.18 -2.60
N LEU A 412 14.85 -2.95 -3.07
CA LEU A 412 14.63 -2.67 -4.50
C LEU A 412 15.84 -3.06 -5.35
N ASP A 413 17.04 -2.66 -4.96
CA ASP A 413 18.28 -3.00 -5.66
C ASP A 413 18.54 -4.51 -5.64
N TYR A 414 18.26 -5.18 -4.52
CA TYR A 414 18.34 -6.62 -4.44
C TYR A 414 17.37 -7.29 -5.43
N ALA A 415 16.13 -6.86 -5.48
CA ALA A 415 15.13 -7.38 -6.40
C ALA A 415 15.51 -7.14 -7.86
N LEU A 416 15.97 -5.93 -8.21
CA LEU A 416 16.45 -5.60 -9.56
C LEU A 416 17.64 -6.47 -9.97
N ASN A 417 18.60 -6.72 -9.08
CA ASN A 417 19.76 -7.55 -9.38
C ASN A 417 19.39 -9.02 -9.58
N THR A 418 18.44 -9.55 -8.82
CA THR A 418 18.01 -10.96 -8.94
C THR A 418 17.11 -11.21 -10.15
N THR A 419 16.34 -10.24 -10.59
CA THR A 419 15.43 -10.34 -11.75
C THR A 419 16.19 -10.62 -13.07
N TRP A 420 17.45 -10.21 -13.20
CA TRP A 420 18.24 -10.34 -14.43
C TRP A 420 19.21 -11.53 -14.47
N THR A 421 19.22 -12.36 -13.43
CA THR A 421 20.17 -13.48 -13.28
C THR A 421 19.62 -14.84 -13.73
N VAL A 422 18.43 -14.89 -14.35
CA VAL A 422 17.81 -16.14 -14.85
C VAL A 422 17.90 -16.24 -16.36
#